data_47bd823b92d3e6aa68efe3b3c1f55a80
#
_entry.id   47bd823b92d3e6aa68efe3b3c1f55a80
#
_cell.length_a   1.000
_cell.length_b   1.000
_cell.length_c   1.000
_cell.angle_alpha   90.00
_cell.angle_beta   90.00
_cell.angle_gamma   90.00
#
_symmetry.space_group_name_H-M   'P 1'
#
loop_
_entity.id
_entity.type
_entity.pdbx_description
1 polymer ?
#
loop_
_entity_poly.entity_id
_entity_poly.type
_entity_poly.pdbx_seq_one_letter_code
_entity_poly.pdbx_strand_id
1 'polypeptide(L)'
;MRSILFLLFAVCAMVSCHRDRPQCTEFWHTSGIDSVAFRQQHHFWKNFNFVATDSIPLEASLPGEVASIFVPDSAILETDDQVVVTDIAIVPADVEDSVWVMVARDQMTMGWVHEQTLLERAVPDNGVSRFIHHFSDSRILLFLSCLCLAFILFIVQRFRREHFLIVHFNDIRSFYPTLLCLCMSGLAAFYGSIQNFQPEVWKEFFFYPTLNPFGQPRVIMLFLIGVWALLVIFIAVIDDIRKQPDVVNGVSYMISLCGVCM
;
A
#
# COMPACT_ATOMS: atom_id res chain seq x y z
N MET A 1 10.99 23.03 21.72
CA MET A 1 9.54 22.93 21.91
C MET A 1 8.82 22.35 20.68
N ARG A 2 9.09 22.83 19.44
CA ARG A 2 8.45 22.28 18.21
C ARG A 2 8.71 20.78 18.03
N SER A 3 9.95 20.31 18.23
CA SER A 3 10.31 18.89 18.08
C SER A 3 9.58 17.98 19.07
N ILE A 4 9.34 18.43 20.29
CA ILE A 4 8.59 17.68 21.30
C ILE A 4 7.11 17.58 20.91
N LEU A 5 6.54 18.64 20.34
CA LEU A 5 5.16 18.66 19.87
C LEU A 5 4.94 17.70 18.69
N PHE A 6 5.91 17.61 17.76
CA PHE A 6 5.89 16.64 16.67
C PHE A 6 6.03 15.20 17.16
N LEU A 7 6.87 14.96 18.16
CA LEU A 7 7.05 13.64 18.75
C LEU A 7 5.77 13.19 19.48
N LEU A 8 5.12 14.12 20.19
CA LEU A 8 3.84 13.88 20.84
C LEU A 8 2.72 13.63 19.85
N PHE A 9 2.68 14.37 18.72
CA PHE A 9 1.73 14.14 17.63
C PHE A 9 1.96 12.78 16.95
N ALA A 10 3.20 12.39 16.68
CA ALA A 10 3.55 11.07 16.14
C ALA A 10 3.12 9.94 17.08
N VAL A 11 3.36 10.08 18.39
CA VAL A 11 2.91 9.10 19.39
C VAL A 11 1.37 9.00 19.44
N CYS A 12 0.67 10.15 19.42
CA CYS A 12 -0.80 10.16 19.38
C CYS A 12 -1.34 9.52 18.09
N ALA A 13 -0.71 9.75 16.93
CA ALA A 13 -1.09 9.14 15.67
C ALA A 13 -0.89 7.63 15.68
N MET A 14 0.20 7.14 16.28
CA MET A 14 0.42 5.69 16.44
C MET A 14 -0.68 5.01 17.28
N VAL A 15 -1.16 5.68 18.32
CA VAL A 15 -2.21 5.13 19.22
C VAL A 15 -3.60 5.24 18.60
N SER A 16 -3.85 6.28 17.78
CA SER A 16 -5.17 6.57 17.22
C SER A 16 -5.58 5.67 16.06
N CYS A 17 -4.62 5.07 15.34
CA CYS A 17 -4.89 4.21 14.18
C CYS A 17 -5.04 2.74 14.58
N HIS A 18 -5.85 2.44 15.58
CA HIS A 18 -6.22 1.07 15.92
C HIS A 18 -7.55 0.75 15.24
N ARG A 19 -7.50 0.01 14.13
CA ARG A 19 -8.67 -0.63 13.54
C ARG A 19 -8.70 -2.06 14.06
N ASP A 20 -9.69 -2.37 14.89
CA ASP A 20 -9.89 -3.73 15.37
C ASP A 20 -10.10 -4.66 14.17
N ARG A 21 -9.38 -5.79 14.16
CA ARG A 21 -9.64 -6.82 13.18
C ARG A 21 -11.07 -7.31 13.39
N PRO A 22 -11.93 -7.32 12.37
CA PRO A 22 -13.25 -7.89 12.52
C PRO A 22 -13.10 -9.35 12.95
N GLN A 23 -13.50 -9.65 14.18
CA GLN A 23 -13.57 -11.02 14.67
C GLN A 23 -14.73 -11.69 13.95
N CYS A 24 -14.46 -12.75 13.19
CA CYS A 24 -15.49 -13.61 12.64
C CYS A 24 -16.16 -14.36 13.81
N THR A 25 -17.22 -13.76 14.37
CA THR A 25 -18.01 -14.35 15.45
C THR A 25 -19.23 -15.11 14.95
N GLU A 26 -19.47 -15.16 13.64
CA GLU A 26 -20.67 -15.79 13.10
C GLU A 26 -20.33 -17.06 12.34
N PHE A 27 -20.69 -18.19 12.95
CA PHE A 27 -20.79 -19.50 12.30
C PHE A 27 -22.03 -19.52 11.40
N TRP A 28 -21.97 -18.97 10.21
CA TRP A 28 -23.02 -19.19 9.21
C TRP A 28 -22.59 -20.31 8.28
N HIS A 29 -23.15 -21.50 8.51
CA HIS A 29 -23.04 -22.64 7.62
C HIS A 29 -23.89 -22.42 6.35
N THR A 30 -23.49 -21.56 5.43
CA THR A 30 -24.25 -21.41 4.20
C THR A 30 -23.60 -22.07 2.99
N SER A 31 -22.47 -22.76 3.12
CA SER A 31 -21.89 -23.54 2.01
C SER A 31 -20.85 -24.58 2.43
N GLY A 32 -20.79 -24.97 3.71
CA GLY A 32 -19.80 -25.95 4.17
C GLY A 32 -18.34 -25.44 4.19
N ILE A 33 -18.10 -24.15 3.94
CA ILE A 33 -16.78 -23.54 3.96
C ILE A 33 -16.47 -23.09 5.40
N ASP A 34 -15.33 -23.57 5.93
CA ASP A 34 -14.82 -23.06 7.20
C ASP A 34 -14.31 -21.64 7.01
N SER A 35 -15.04 -20.66 7.55
CA SER A 35 -14.74 -19.24 7.44
C SER A 35 -13.36 -18.86 8.01
N VAL A 36 -12.92 -19.56 9.05
CA VAL A 36 -11.63 -19.30 9.70
C VAL A 36 -10.49 -19.81 8.82
N ALA A 37 -10.60 -21.03 8.32
CA ALA A 37 -9.61 -21.64 7.44
C ALA A 37 -9.51 -20.85 6.11
N PHE A 38 -10.65 -20.50 5.52
CA PHE A 38 -10.69 -19.70 4.29
C PHE A 38 -10.01 -18.35 4.48
N ARG A 39 -10.36 -17.61 5.54
CA ARG A 39 -9.77 -16.31 5.83
C ARG A 39 -8.26 -16.39 6.09
N GLN A 40 -7.76 -17.46 6.71
CA GLN A 40 -6.33 -17.66 6.90
C GLN A 40 -5.58 -17.86 5.58
N GLN A 41 -6.22 -18.53 4.61
CA GLN A 41 -5.63 -18.83 3.32
C GLN A 41 -5.77 -17.66 2.32
N HIS A 42 -6.93 -17.00 2.26
CA HIS A 42 -7.28 -15.99 1.25
C HIS A 42 -7.23 -14.56 1.77
N HIS A 43 -7.07 -14.34 3.09
CA HIS A 43 -6.97 -13.06 3.79
C HIS A 43 -8.23 -12.18 3.77
N PHE A 44 -9.35 -12.60 3.19
CA PHE A 44 -10.62 -11.89 3.21
C PHE A 44 -11.80 -12.84 3.50
N TRP A 45 -12.97 -12.27 3.74
CA TRP A 45 -14.23 -13.00 3.98
C TRP A 45 -15.41 -12.11 3.60
N LYS A 46 -16.64 -12.63 3.77
CA LYS A 46 -17.87 -11.85 3.59
C LYS A 46 -17.82 -10.52 4.34
N ASN A 47 -18.43 -9.49 3.78
CA ASN A 47 -18.38 -8.10 4.23
C ASN A 47 -17.00 -7.44 4.14
N PHE A 48 -16.08 -7.99 3.37
CA PHE A 48 -14.82 -7.33 3.06
C PHE A 48 -15.00 -6.37 1.87
N ASN A 49 -14.42 -5.18 1.96
CA ASN A 49 -14.55 -4.14 0.95
C ASN A 49 -13.31 -4.10 0.05
N PHE A 50 -13.57 -4.05 -1.25
CA PHE A 50 -12.58 -3.83 -2.29
C PHE A 50 -12.89 -2.57 -3.08
N VAL A 51 -11.89 -2.03 -3.76
CA VAL A 51 -12.02 -0.99 -4.78
C VAL A 51 -11.47 -1.53 -6.08
N ALA A 52 -12.26 -1.47 -7.14
CA ALA A 52 -11.82 -1.89 -8.47
C ALA A 52 -10.73 -0.94 -9.00
N THR A 53 -9.63 -1.48 -9.46
CA THR A 53 -8.53 -0.73 -10.11
C THR A 53 -8.62 -0.79 -11.64
N ASP A 54 -9.39 -1.75 -12.14
CA ASP A 54 -9.69 -1.93 -13.57
C ASP A 54 -11.12 -2.47 -13.72
N SER A 55 -11.64 -2.50 -14.93
CA SER A 55 -12.97 -3.03 -15.22
C SER A 55 -13.04 -4.53 -14.93
N ILE A 56 -14.06 -4.95 -14.19
CA ILE A 56 -14.28 -6.35 -13.80
C ILE A 56 -15.64 -6.78 -14.35
N PRO A 57 -15.68 -7.75 -15.29
CA PRO A 57 -16.94 -8.35 -15.71
C PRO A 57 -17.48 -9.26 -14.60
N LEU A 58 -18.75 -9.15 -14.31
CA LEU A 58 -19.44 -9.97 -13.34
C LEU A 58 -20.36 -10.97 -14.05
N GLU A 59 -20.38 -12.20 -13.58
CA GLU A 59 -21.29 -13.24 -14.07
C GLU A 59 -22.56 -13.29 -13.22
N ALA A 60 -23.70 -13.49 -13.88
CA ALA A 60 -25.00 -13.50 -13.23
C ALA A 60 -25.23 -14.75 -12.36
N SER A 61 -24.57 -15.88 -12.68
CA SER A 61 -24.76 -17.17 -12.01
C SER A 61 -23.46 -17.98 -11.98
N LEU A 62 -23.36 -18.87 -10.99
CA LEU A 62 -22.26 -19.84 -10.93
C LEU A 62 -22.34 -20.86 -12.07
N PRO A 63 -21.21 -21.43 -12.49
CA PRO A 63 -21.19 -22.54 -13.45
C PRO A 63 -22.07 -23.70 -12.98
N GLY A 64 -23.07 -24.08 -13.79
CA GLY A 64 -24.00 -25.15 -13.47
C GLY A 64 -25.26 -24.75 -12.70
N GLU A 65 -25.40 -23.51 -12.28
CA GLU A 65 -26.65 -22.98 -11.75
C GLU A 65 -27.51 -22.35 -12.84
N VAL A 66 -28.83 -22.47 -12.71
CA VAL A 66 -29.76 -21.77 -13.59
C VAL A 66 -29.78 -20.30 -13.19
N ALA A 67 -29.46 -19.41 -14.12
CA ALA A 67 -29.45 -17.98 -13.89
C ALA A 67 -30.74 -17.54 -13.19
N SER A 68 -30.59 -16.88 -12.04
CA SER A 68 -31.75 -16.37 -11.32
C SER A 68 -32.34 -15.18 -12.08
N ILE A 69 -33.68 -15.15 -12.22
CA ILE A 69 -34.44 -14.17 -13.02
C ILE A 69 -34.22 -12.72 -12.56
N PHE A 70 -33.55 -12.51 -11.44
CA PHE A 70 -33.38 -11.21 -10.79
C PHE A 70 -32.01 -10.56 -10.96
N VAL A 71 -31.03 -11.23 -11.57
CA VAL A 71 -29.70 -10.65 -11.79
C VAL A 71 -29.59 -10.25 -13.26
N PRO A 72 -29.21 -9.01 -13.60
CA PRO A 72 -28.98 -8.61 -14.99
C PRO A 72 -27.93 -9.50 -15.64
N ASP A 73 -28.08 -9.81 -16.90
CA ASP A 73 -27.31 -10.82 -17.67
C ASP A 73 -25.78 -10.64 -17.63
N SER A 74 -25.30 -9.44 -17.39
CA SER A 74 -23.89 -9.15 -17.08
C SER A 74 -23.79 -7.74 -16.53
N ALA A 75 -23.20 -7.59 -15.36
CA ALA A 75 -22.80 -6.31 -14.82
C ALA A 75 -21.29 -6.14 -15.01
N ILE A 76 -20.85 -4.92 -15.23
CA ILE A 76 -19.42 -4.58 -15.30
C ILE A 76 -19.16 -3.57 -14.19
N LEU A 77 -18.17 -3.85 -13.36
CA LEU A 77 -17.63 -2.88 -12.43
C LEU A 77 -16.67 -1.96 -13.16
N GLU A 78 -16.78 -0.68 -12.90
CA GLU A 78 -15.86 0.32 -13.43
C GLU A 78 -14.71 0.58 -12.45
N THR A 79 -13.66 1.22 -12.95
CA THR A 79 -12.51 1.65 -12.11
C THR A 79 -13.00 2.60 -11.02
N ASP A 80 -12.45 2.48 -9.81
CA ASP A 80 -12.81 3.18 -8.58
C ASP A 80 -14.17 2.79 -7.96
N ASP A 81 -14.88 1.80 -8.51
CA ASP A 81 -16.07 1.27 -7.87
C ASP A 81 -15.72 0.56 -6.55
N GLN A 82 -16.44 0.94 -5.49
CA GLN A 82 -16.35 0.26 -4.19
C GLN A 82 -17.33 -0.90 -4.17
N VAL A 83 -16.83 -2.08 -3.86
CA VAL A 83 -17.62 -3.31 -3.81
C VAL A 83 -17.41 -4.05 -2.51
N VAL A 84 -18.45 -4.74 -2.09
CA VAL A 84 -18.42 -5.60 -0.90
C VAL A 84 -18.57 -7.06 -1.30
N VAL A 85 -17.80 -7.92 -0.66
CA VAL A 85 -17.94 -9.37 -0.79
C VAL A 85 -19.22 -9.80 -0.07
N THR A 86 -20.21 -10.30 -0.80
CA THR A 86 -21.49 -10.73 -0.25
C THR A 86 -21.53 -12.23 0.02
N ASP A 87 -20.96 -13.02 -0.88
CA ASP A 87 -20.90 -14.49 -0.72
C ASP A 87 -19.61 -15.07 -1.34
N ILE A 88 -19.32 -16.31 -0.99
CA ILE A 88 -18.17 -17.06 -1.49
C ILE A 88 -18.63 -18.48 -1.75
N ALA A 89 -18.31 -19.00 -2.94
CA ALA A 89 -18.61 -20.37 -3.34
C ALA A 89 -17.34 -21.08 -3.82
N ILE A 90 -17.24 -22.38 -3.53
CA ILE A 90 -16.17 -23.22 -4.06
C ILE A 90 -16.81 -24.15 -5.10
N VAL A 91 -16.37 -24.05 -6.34
CA VAL A 91 -16.81 -24.87 -7.48
C VAL A 91 -15.65 -25.76 -7.92
N PRO A 92 -15.50 -26.97 -7.37
CA PRO A 92 -14.34 -27.82 -7.65
C PRO A 92 -14.26 -28.32 -9.11
N ALA A 93 -15.34 -28.17 -9.87
CA ALA A 93 -15.41 -28.56 -11.28
C ALA A 93 -14.79 -27.51 -12.21
N ASP A 94 -14.55 -26.30 -11.72
CA ASP A 94 -13.91 -25.24 -12.49
C ASP A 94 -12.38 -25.44 -12.50
N VAL A 95 -11.83 -25.46 -13.72
CA VAL A 95 -10.41 -25.76 -13.95
C VAL A 95 -9.54 -24.50 -13.81
N GLU A 96 -10.12 -23.32 -14.07
CA GLU A 96 -9.39 -22.04 -14.03
C GLU A 96 -9.20 -21.56 -12.59
N ASP A 97 -10.30 -21.45 -11.84
CA ASP A 97 -10.29 -21.06 -10.43
C ASP A 97 -11.51 -21.68 -9.72
N SER A 98 -11.25 -22.44 -8.70
CA SER A 98 -12.31 -23.09 -7.93
C SER A 98 -13.06 -22.15 -6.99
N VAL A 99 -12.52 -20.94 -6.72
CA VAL A 99 -13.09 -19.99 -5.77
C VAL A 99 -13.81 -18.88 -6.52
N TRP A 100 -15.12 -18.82 -6.29
CA TRP A 100 -15.99 -17.78 -6.83
C TRP A 100 -16.42 -16.84 -5.71
N VAL A 101 -16.32 -15.54 -5.99
CA VAL A 101 -16.64 -14.48 -5.04
C VAL A 101 -17.81 -13.67 -5.59
N MET A 102 -18.89 -13.59 -4.83
CA MET A 102 -19.99 -12.71 -5.17
C MET A 102 -19.70 -11.32 -4.61
N VAL A 103 -19.64 -10.35 -5.49
CA VAL A 103 -19.42 -8.94 -5.15
C VAL A 103 -20.64 -8.10 -5.51
N ALA A 104 -20.89 -7.07 -4.71
CA ALA A 104 -21.96 -6.13 -4.95
C ALA A 104 -21.48 -4.71 -4.72
N ARG A 105 -21.80 -3.81 -5.67
CA ARG A 105 -21.67 -2.36 -5.52
C ARG A 105 -22.98 -1.78 -4.99
N ASP A 106 -24.08 -2.20 -5.58
CA ASP A 106 -25.45 -1.82 -5.23
C ASP A 106 -26.41 -2.98 -5.53
N GLN A 107 -27.72 -2.78 -5.32
CA GLN A 107 -28.74 -3.81 -5.54
C GLN A 107 -28.90 -4.24 -7.00
N MET A 108 -28.45 -3.44 -7.95
CA MET A 108 -28.55 -3.68 -9.40
C MET A 108 -27.23 -4.18 -10.00
N THR A 109 -26.10 -3.85 -9.34
CA THR A 109 -24.76 -4.19 -9.80
C THR A 109 -24.15 -5.18 -8.81
N MET A 110 -24.47 -6.45 -9.00
CA MET A 110 -23.95 -7.59 -8.24
C MET A 110 -23.71 -8.77 -9.16
N GLY A 111 -22.77 -9.61 -8.83
CA GLY A 111 -22.51 -10.83 -9.59
C GLY A 111 -21.31 -11.59 -9.08
N TRP A 112 -21.04 -12.69 -9.73
CA TRP A 112 -19.95 -13.60 -9.41
C TRP A 112 -18.72 -13.28 -10.24
N VAL A 113 -17.56 -13.45 -9.63
CA VAL A 113 -16.26 -13.29 -10.27
C VAL A 113 -15.28 -14.30 -9.68
N HIS A 114 -14.34 -14.78 -10.47
CA HIS A 114 -13.24 -15.59 -9.97
C HIS A 114 -12.39 -14.81 -8.97
N GLU A 115 -11.95 -15.46 -7.91
CA GLU A 115 -11.08 -14.84 -6.90
C GLU A 115 -9.83 -14.25 -7.52
N GLN A 116 -9.16 -15.00 -8.39
CA GLN A 116 -7.95 -14.52 -9.05
C GLN A 116 -8.19 -13.23 -9.83
N THR A 117 -9.27 -13.17 -10.62
CA THR A 117 -9.63 -11.96 -11.39
C THR A 117 -9.94 -10.78 -10.47
N LEU A 118 -10.63 -11.04 -9.35
CA LEU A 118 -10.91 -10.01 -8.35
C LEU A 118 -9.63 -9.47 -7.73
N LEU A 119 -8.71 -10.33 -7.30
CA LEU A 119 -7.46 -9.93 -6.65
C LEU A 119 -6.46 -9.26 -7.60
N GLU A 120 -6.52 -9.55 -8.90
CA GLU A 120 -5.71 -8.89 -9.92
C GLU A 120 -6.20 -7.47 -10.24
N ARG A 121 -7.53 -7.23 -10.15
CA ARG A 121 -8.18 -5.99 -10.60
C ARG A 121 -8.85 -5.20 -9.49
N ALA A 122 -8.73 -5.61 -8.25
CA ALA A 122 -9.25 -4.89 -7.11
C ALA A 122 -8.26 -4.90 -5.94
N VAL A 123 -8.32 -3.87 -5.13
CA VAL A 123 -7.49 -3.71 -3.94
C VAL A 123 -8.36 -3.53 -2.70
N PRO A 124 -7.90 -3.93 -1.51
CA PRO A 124 -8.61 -3.66 -0.27
C PRO A 124 -8.95 -2.18 -0.11
N ASP A 125 -10.19 -1.86 0.29
CA ASP A 125 -10.64 -0.47 0.47
C ASP A 125 -10.07 0.14 1.74
N ASN A 126 -8.78 0.45 1.68
CA ASN A 126 -8.11 1.25 2.70
C ASN A 126 -6.99 2.08 2.07
N GLY A 127 -6.70 3.24 2.69
CA GLY A 127 -5.74 4.20 2.15
C GLY A 127 -4.31 3.65 2.04
N VAL A 128 -3.90 2.76 2.93
CA VAL A 128 -2.54 2.20 2.93
C VAL A 128 -2.38 1.18 1.81
N SER A 129 -3.35 0.28 1.61
CA SER A 129 -3.30 -0.72 0.53
C SER A 129 -3.39 -0.08 -0.84
N ARG A 130 -4.27 0.93 -1.00
CA ARG A 130 -4.33 1.75 -2.24
C ARG A 130 -3.01 2.47 -2.50
N PHE A 131 -2.40 3.05 -1.46
CA PHE A 131 -1.09 3.69 -1.58
C PHE A 131 -0.01 2.67 -2.00
N ILE A 132 0.07 1.52 -1.35
CA ILE A 132 1.04 0.45 -1.68
C ILE A 132 0.83 0.00 -3.12
N HIS A 133 -0.40 -0.28 -3.53
CA HIS A 133 -0.73 -0.71 -4.89
C HIS A 133 -0.32 0.35 -5.92
N HIS A 134 -0.70 1.61 -5.70
CA HIS A 134 -0.38 2.71 -6.62
C HIS A 134 1.13 2.91 -6.79
N PHE A 135 1.91 2.85 -5.69
CA PHE A 135 3.38 2.96 -5.76
C PHE A 135 4.07 1.69 -6.24
N SER A 136 3.40 0.54 -6.20
CA SER A 136 3.92 -0.72 -6.76
C SER A 136 3.68 -0.84 -8.27
N ASP A 137 2.86 0.03 -8.88
CA ASP A 137 2.62 0.02 -10.31
C ASP A 137 3.93 0.35 -11.06
N SER A 138 4.33 -0.57 -11.93
CA SER A 138 5.53 -0.44 -12.77
C SER A 138 5.55 0.83 -13.62
N ARG A 139 4.39 1.35 -14.03
CA ARG A 139 4.26 2.58 -14.82
C ARG A 139 4.69 3.81 -14.02
N ILE A 140 4.30 3.87 -12.76
CA ILE A 140 4.66 4.97 -11.85
C ILE A 140 6.14 4.91 -11.50
N LEU A 141 6.68 3.73 -11.23
CA LEU A 141 8.11 3.52 -10.98
C LEU A 141 8.95 3.93 -12.20
N LEU A 142 8.50 3.58 -13.41
CA LEU A 142 9.17 3.97 -14.65
C LEU A 142 9.10 5.50 -14.86
N PHE A 143 7.94 6.13 -14.63
CA PHE A 143 7.79 7.57 -14.72
C PHE A 143 8.70 8.30 -13.71
N LEU A 144 8.74 7.81 -12.47
CA LEU A 144 9.57 8.38 -11.41
C LEU A 144 11.06 8.23 -11.73
N SER A 145 11.49 7.08 -12.25
CA SER A 145 12.88 6.85 -12.66
C SER A 145 13.29 7.76 -13.84
N CYS A 146 12.41 7.96 -14.83
CA CYS A 146 12.64 8.90 -15.93
C CYS A 146 12.74 10.34 -15.43
N LEU A 147 11.89 10.73 -14.47
CA LEU A 147 11.92 12.06 -13.86
C LEU A 147 13.25 12.29 -13.12
N CYS A 148 13.71 11.30 -12.34
CA CYS A 148 15.00 11.36 -11.65
C CYS A 148 16.16 11.47 -12.63
N LEU A 149 16.15 10.68 -13.71
CA LEU A 149 17.18 10.75 -14.73
C LEU A 149 17.22 12.12 -15.41
N ALA A 150 16.04 12.65 -15.80
CA ALA A 150 15.94 13.99 -16.40
C ALA A 150 16.48 15.08 -15.44
N PHE A 151 16.19 14.93 -14.16
CA PHE A 151 16.66 15.86 -13.14
C PHE A 151 18.18 15.76 -12.93
N ILE A 152 18.75 14.57 -12.90
CA ILE A 152 20.19 14.36 -12.83
C ILE A 152 20.88 15.00 -14.07
N LEU A 153 20.33 14.78 -15.27
CA LEU A 153 20.85 15.40 -16.50
C LEU A 153 20.76 16.93 -16.45
N PHE A 154 19.65 17.48 -15.92
CA PHE A 154 19.50 18.93 -15.74
C PHE A 154 20.56 19.48 -14.79
N ILE A 155 20.79 18.83 -13.65
CA ILE A 155 21.84 19.21 -12.70
C ILE A 155 23.21 19.16 -13.39
N VAL A 156 23.56 18.08 -14.09
CA VAL A 156 24.84 17.93 -14.80
C VAL A 156 25.03 19.03 -15.86
N GLN A 157 23.97 19.38 -16.62
CA GLN A 157 24.03 20.48 -17.59
C GLN A 157 24.21 21.84 -16.92
N ARG A 158 23.56 22.07 -15.81
CA ARG A 158 23.68 23.28 -15.02
C ARG A 158 25.12 23.45 -14.49
N PHE A 159 25.69 22.32 -14.00
CA PHE A 159 27.09 22.27 -13.59
C PHE A 159 28.08 22.63 -14.68
N ARG A 160 27.83 22.22 -15.92
CA ARG A 160 28.73 22.54 -17.03
C ARG A 160 28.64 23.96 -17.50
N ARG A 161 27.56 24.69 -17.21
CA ARG A 161 27.32 26.05 -17.72
C ARG A 161 27.67 27.15 -16.73
N GLU A 162 27.55 26.90 -15.45
CA GLU A 162 27.83 27.91 -14.40
C GLU A 162 28.73 27.27 -13.32
N HIS A 163 29.67 28.03 -12.78
CA HIS A 163 30.41 27.63 -11.58
C HIS A 163 29.47 27.67 -10.37
N PHE A 164 28.55 26.73 -10.32
CA PHE A 164 27.62 26.58 -9.21
C PHE A 164 28.35 25.93 -8.05
N LEU A 165 28.39 26.57 -6.91
CA LEU A 165 28.82 25.96 -5.66
C LEU A 165 27.78 24.90 -5.30
N ILE A 166 28.13 23.62 -5.51
CA ILE A 166 27.32 22.53 -4.97
C ILE A 166 27.42 22.60 -3.47
N VAL A 167 26.30 22.72 -2.80
CA VAL A 167 26.22 22.41 -1.38
C VAL A 167 26.50 20.91 -1.26
N HIS A 168 27.73 20.56 -0.91
CA HIS A 168 28.11 19.19 -0.64
C HIS A 168 27.42 18.71 0.63
N PHE A 169 27.21 17.38 0.76
CA PHE A 169 26.77 16.77 2.01
C PHE A 169 27.55 17.25 3.23
N ASN A 170 28.78 17.69 3.03
CA ASN A 170 29.70 18.16 4.06
C ASN A 170 29.52 19.64 4.43
N ASP A 171 28.81 20.43 3.63
CA ASP A 171 28.60 21.87 3.89
C ASP A 171 27.49 22.09 4.92
N ILE A 172 26.57 21.10 5.05
CA ILE A 172 25.60 21.06 6.14
C ILE A 172 26.19 20.21 7.26
N ARG A 173 26.60 20.85 8.35
CA ARG A 173 27.09 20.16 9.57
C ARG A 173 25.93 19.46 10.30
N SER A 174 25.27 18.51 9.62
CA SER A 174 24.16 17.72 10.16
C SER A 174 24.37 16.26 9.85
N PHE A 175 24.12 15.42 10.83
CA PHE A 175 24.17 13.96 10.69
C PHE A 175 22.87 13.39 10.09
N TYR A 176 21.76 14.13 10.17
CA TYR A 176 20.44 13.62 9.78
C TYR A 176 20.31 13.20 8.31
N PRO A 177 20.89 13.90 7.31
CA PRO A 177 20.82 13.43 5.92
C PRO A 177 21.46 12.07 5.69
N THR A 178 22.64 11.84 6.28
CA THR A 178 23.31 10.53 6.22
C THR A 178 22.49 9.45 6.90
N LEU A 179 21.93 9.77 8.06
CA LEU A 179 21.05 8.86 8.80
C LEU A 179 19.77 8.54 7.99
N LEU A 180 19.21 9.52 7.28
CA LEU A 180 18.05 9.31 6.40
C LEU A 180 18.36 8.30 5.29
N CYS A 181 19.47 8.51 4.56
CA CYS A 181 19.88 7.57 3.50
C CYS A 181 20.11 6.16 4.04
N LEU A 182 20.73 6.04 5.20
CA LEU A 182 21.02 4.76 5.84
C LEU A 182 19.74 4.06 6.31
N CYS A 183 18.79 4.82 6.84
CA CYS A 183 17.48 4.32 7.27
C CYS A 183 16.63 3.88 6.06
N MET A 184 16.62 4.66 4.96
CA MET A 184 15.93 4.32 3.71
C MET A 184 16.47 3.03 3.12
N SER A 185 17.79 2.91 2.94
CA SER A 185 18.41 1.69 2.38
C SER A 185 18.18 0.47 3.27
N GLY A 186 18.25 0.64 4.59
CA GLY A 186 17.95 -0.42 5.56
C GLY A 186 16.50 -0.89 5.49
N LEU A 187 15.55 0.04 5.41
CA LEU A 187 14.12 -0.28 5.28
C LEU A 187 13.79 -0.93 3.93
N ALA A 188 14.41 -0.48 2.84
CA ALA A 188 14.22 -1.08 1.52
C ALA A 188 14.73 -2.54 1.51
N ALA A 189 15.91 -2.80 2.05
CA ALA A 189 16.45 -4.15 2.19
C ALA A 189 15.58 -5.03 3.11
N PHE A 190 15.07 -4.46 4.19
CA PHE A 190 14.19 -5.17 5.11
C PHE A 190 12.84 -5.51 4.47
N TYR A 191 12.25 -4.58 3.71
CA TYR A 191 11.04 -4.81 2.92
C TYR A 191 11.23 -5.96 1.92
N GLY A 192 12.31 -5.93 1.14
CA GLY A 192 12.64 -7.03 0.23
C GLY A 192 12.82 -8.38 0.95
N SER A 193 13.40 -8.35 2.16
CA SER A 193 13.52 -9.56 2.99
C SER A 193 12.16 -10.09 3.44
N ILE A 194 11.22 -9.21 3.81
CA ILE A 194 9.85 -9.61 4.19
C ILE A 194 9.17 -10.31 3.01
N GLN A 195 9.22 -9.71 1.83
CA GLN A 195 8.59 -10.28 0.63
C GLN A 195 9.18 -11.64 0.25
N ASN A 196 10.49 -11.84 0.39
CA ASN A 196 11.14 -13.09 0.01
C ASN A 196 10.97 -14.20 1.05
N PHE A 197 10.99 -13.88 2.34
CA PHE A 197 11.01 -14.90 3.39
C PHE A 197 9.68 -15.08 4.13
N GLN A 198 8.81 -14.09 4.12
CA GLN A 198 7.52 -14.11 4.82
C GLN A 198 6.41 -13.42 4.02
N PRO A 199 6.13 -13.86 2.78
CA PRO A 199 5.14 -13.22 1.91
C PRO A 199 3.74 -13.21 2.52
N GLU A 200 3.35 -14.26 3.25
CA GLU A 200 2.03 -14.37 3.87
C GLU A 200 1.79 -13.31 4.96
N VAL A 201 2.84 -12.98 5.72
CA VAL A 201 2.76 -11.91 6.74
C VAL A 201 2.60 -10.54 6.08
N TRP A 202 3.23 -10.34 4.91
CA TRP A 202 3.06 -9.13 4.13
C TRP A 202 1.67 -9.04 3.49
N LYS A 203 1.14 -10.15 2.95
CA LYS A 203 -0.23 -10.20 2.42
C LYS A 203 -1.25 -9.87 3.51
N GLU A 204 -1.15 -10.48 4.68
CA GLU A 204 -2.05 -10.19 5.81
C GLU A 204 -2.00 -8.69 6.19
N PHE A 205 -0.80 -8.09 6.21
CA PHE A 205 -0.66 -6.66 6.43
C PHE A 205 -1.28 -5.82 5.30
N PHE A 206 -1.17 -6.26 4.05
CA PHE A 206 -1.78 -5.58 2.90
C PHE A 206 -3.30 -5.57 2.98
N PHE A 207 -3.93 -6.67 3.41
CA PHE A 207 -5.38 -6.73 3.58
C PHE A 207 -5.87 -5.96 4.82
N TYR A 208 -5.12 -5.99 5.91
CA TYR A 208 -5.46 -5.35 7.19
C TYR A 208 -4.34 -4.43 7.68
N PRO A 209 -4.05 -3.35 6.93
CA PRO A 209 -2.96 -2.46 7.30
C PRO A 209 -3.29 -1.66 8.56
N THR A 210 -2.26 -1.43 9.35
CA THR A 210 -2.32 -0.56 10.52
C THR A 210 -1.03 0.24 10.62
N LEU A 211 -1.13 1.46 11.12
CA LEU A 211 0.03 2.28 11.42
C LEU A 211 0.55 2.05 12.85
N ASN A 212 -0.21 1.30 13.67
CA ASN A 212 0.20 0.94 15.01
C ASN A 212 1.16 -0.27 14.97
N PRO A 213 2.42 -0.14 15.42
CA PRO A 213 3.37 -1.23 15.45
C PRO A 213 3.03 -2.28 16.52
N PHE A 214 2.30 -1.88 17.58
CA PHE A 214 1.99 -2.77 18.69
C PHE A 214 0.86 -3.74 18.31
N GLY A 215 1.03 -5.01 18.67
CA GLY A 215 0.06 -6.08 18.35
C GLY A 215 0.23 -6.70 16.95
N GLN A 216 1.24 -6.27 16.19
CA GLN A 216 1.58 -6.88 14.91
C GLN A 216 2.65 -7.98 15.06
N PRO A 217 2.77 -8.91 14.07
CA PRO A 217 3.90 -9.83 14.01
C PRO A 217 5.23 -9.08 14.12
N ARG A 218 6.23 -9.66 14.79
CA ARG A 218 7.51 -9.00 15.11
C ARG A 218 8.16 -8.34 13.89
N VAL A 219 8.04 -8.96 12.73
CA VAL A 219 8.63 -8.47 11.49
C VAL A 219 7.94 -7.19 11.02
N ILE A 220 6.61 -7.17 10.97
CA ILE A 220 5.83 -5.97 10.62
C ILE A 220 5.98 -4.88 11.68
N MET A 221 6.03 -5.25 12.96
CA MET A 221 6.29 -4.31 14.04
C MET A 221 7.61 -3.56 13.83
N LEU A 222 8.71 -4.28 13.56
CA LEU A 222 10.01 -3.66 13.31
C LEU A 222 10.00 -2.78 12.05
N PHE A 223 9.33 -3.23 10.99
CA PHE A 223 9.16 -2.46 9.77
C PHE A 223 8.44 -1.14 10.05
N LEU A 224 7.31 -1.17 10.74
CA LEU A 224 6.54 0.02 11.10
C LEU A 224 7.32 0.98 12.01
N ILE A 225 8.06 0.46 13.00
CA ILE A 225 8.94 1.29 13.83
C ILE A 225 9.99 1.99 12.95
N GLY A 226 10.58 1.27 11.99
CA GLY A 226 11.52 1.84 11.03
C GLY A 226 10.89 2.94 10.16
N VAL A 227 9.67 2.73 9.67
CA VAL A 227 8.91 3.75 8.91
C VAL A 227 8.65 5.00 9.76
N TRP A 228 8.26 4.84 11.02
CA TRP A 228 8.08 5.98 11.93
C TRP A 228 9.40 6.71 12.22
N ALA A 229 10.49 5.96 12.43
CA ALA A 229 11.82 6.55 12.61
C ALA A 229 12.25 7.34 11.36
N LEU A 230 12.00 6.80 10.16
CA LEU A 230 12.25 7.49 8.90
C LEU A 230 11.51 8.81 8.80
N LEU A 231 10.21 8.84 9.15
CA LEU A 231 9.41 10.08 9.15
C LEU A 231 9.96 11.13 10.11
N VAL A 232 10.37 10.71 11.31
CA VAL A 232 10.97 11.64 12.30
C VAL A 232 12.30 12.20 11.80
N ILE A 233 13.17 11.36 11.24
CA ILE A 233 14.45 11.78 10.66
C ILE A 233 14.22 12.71 9.48
N PHE A 234 13.25 12.43 8.61
CA PHE A 234 12.89 13.26 7.47
C PHE A 234 12.46 14.66 7.90
N ILE A 235 11.62 14.77 8.95
CA ILE A 235 11.22 16.05 9.54
C ILE A 235 12.44 16.80 10.11
N ALA A 236 13.37 16.08 10.75
CA ALA A 236 14.58 16.68 11.28
C ALA A 236 15.48 17.23 10.17
N VAL A 237 15.60 16.53 9.04
CA VAL A 237 16.32 17.02 7.83
C VAL A 237 15.67 18.28 7.30
N ILE A 238 14.33 18.33 7.18
CA ILE A 238 13.62 19.54 6.74
C ILE A 238 13.88 20.72 7.68
N ASP A 239 13.88 20.50 9.00
CA ASP A 239 14.13 21.55 9.98
C ASP A 239 15.56 22.11 9.86
N ASP A 240 16.55 21.25 9.63
CA ASP A 240 17.94 21.67 9.43
C ASP A 240 18.12 22.44 8.11
N ILE A 241 17.46 22.03 7.04
CA ILE A 241 17.52 22.74 5.76
C ILE A 241 16.86 24.10 5.85
N ARG A 242 15.76 24.23 6.59
CA ARG A 242 15.09 25.54 6.81
C ARG A 242 15.92 26.55 7.59
N LYS A 243 16.92 26.10 8.33
CA LYS A 243 17.87 26.98 9.05
C LYS A 243 18.95 27.54 8.16
N GLN A 244 19.08 27.05 6.93
CA GLN A 244 20.03 27.59 5.95
C GLN A 244 19.57 28.98 5.47
N PRO A 245 20.51 29.94 5.36
CA PRO A 245 20.17 31.33 4.99
C PRO A 245 19.69 31.46 3.55
N ASP A 246 19.96 30.47 2.68
CA ASP A 246 19.69 30.53 1.26
C ASP A 246 18.69 29.46 0.85
N VAL A 247 17.43 29.87 0.57
CA VAL A 247 16.31 28.94 0.24
C VAL A 247 16.61 28.13 -1.02
N VAL A 248 17.30 28.73 -2.01
CA VAL A 248 17.62 28.04 -3.28
C VAL A 248 18.59 26.89 -3.04
N ASN A 249 19.60 27.09 -2.20
CA ASN A 249 20.56 26.05 -1.83
C ASN A 249 19.89 24.95 -1.00
N GLY A 250 18.96 25.28 -0.10
CA GLY A 250 18.18 24.31 0.66
C GLY A 250 17.31 23.42 -0.23
N VAL A 251 16.63 24.00 -1.21
CA VAL A 251 15.81 23.24 -2.19
C VAL A 251 16.68 22.34 -3.06
N SER A 252 17.80 22.85 -3.58
CA SER A 252 18.75 22.06 -4.37
C SER A 252 19.31 20.87 -3.59
N TYR A 253 19.61 21.07 -2.31
CA TYR A 253 20.05 20.01 -1.42
C TYR A 253 18.98 18.92 -1.20
N MET A 254 17.71 19.32 -0.95
CA MET A 254 16.61 18.38 -0.80
C MET A 254 16.42 17.49 -2.03
N ILE A 255 16.50 18.11 -3.21
CA ILE A 255 16.34 17.39 -4.46
C ILE A 255 17.51 16.41 -4.68
N SER A 256 18.74 16.82 -4.38
CA SER A 256 19.92 15.94 -4.44
C SER A 256 19.79 14.77 -3.45
N LEU A 257 19.31 15.03 -2.24
CA LEU A 257 19.09 14.01 -1.22
C LEU A 257 18.00 13.00 -1.64
N CYS A 258 16.89 13.48 -2.21
CA CYS A 258 15.86 12.62 -2.77
C CYS A 258 16.42 11.73 -3.90
N GLY A 259 17.26 12.29 -4.78
CA GLY A 259 17.89 11.52 -5.85
C GLY A 259 18.88 10.45 -5.36
N VAL A 260 19.49 10.63 -4.21
CA VAL A 260 20.37 9.60 -3.59
C VAL A 260 19.56 8.51 -2.89
N CYS A 261 18.37 8.85 -2.35
CA CYS A 261 17.49 7.91 -1.65
C CYS A 261 16.61 7.06 -2.58
N MET A 262 16.50 7.43 -3.87
CA MET A 262 15.82 6.64 -4.91
C MET A 262 16.75 5.63 -5.58
#